data_3da206da558fdb0eb81a340563b1de28
#
_entry.id   3da206da558fdb0eb81a340563b1de28
#
_cell.length_a   1.000
_cell.length_b   1.000
_cell.length_c   1.000
_cell.angle_alpha   90.00
_cell.angle_beta   90.00
_cell.angle_gamma   90.00
#
_symmetry.space_group_name_H-M   'P 1'
#
loop_
_entity.id
_entity.type
_entity.pdbx_description
1 polymer ?
#
loop_
_entity_poly.entity_id
_entity_poly.type
_entity_poly.pdbx_seq_one_letter_code
_entity_poly.pdbx_strand_id
1 'polypeptide(L)'
;MLVEKALYIVNSVYHLLTAVNLRLQAPGEAADLLVTDVTPGLLEGIPRLRETGLFARVIPARVGEWAQRFPMNREQEAAQCFAQRESLLRWALGEELEPSYSRVFFPNFDWLSRLLACRYYQAPCPFYWMEDGFSSYVIDFARPDRAAVNRHPEGGKLREKTEAALLYEPRLAMRGDRLRNLPLPKLSREDGRLREALNFVFSYQPPSFLPEFLFLEQSFRAEHIQGNDLELMEFCQQAVGASRFGVKPHPRNQDHLAQDRGLTRKLDLAAPWELFLLNEPPGRCTVVTVCSNGALSSRLCLGLDENTLLLYKLYTGKILWKENHILARYLETYRRQFAGRNTFVPKTLYELRSMLQVLGGTYGN
;
A
#
# COMPACT_ATOMS: atom_id res chain seq x y z
N MET A 1 21.73 -29.29 -9.02
CA MET A 1 20.73 -28.35 -9.55
C MET A 1 20.77 -27.11 -8.63
N LEU A 2 21.02 -25.94 -9.18
CA LEU A 2 20.84 -24.70 -8.41
C LEU A 2 19.35 -24.63 -8.07
N VAL A 3 19.03 -24.52 -6.78
CA VAL A 3 17.65 -24.29 -6.34
C VAL A 3 17.23 -22.94 -6.89
N GLU A 4 16.25 -22.92 -7.79
CA GLU A 4 15.70 -21.67 -8.28
C GLU A 4 15.07 -20.92 -7.12
N LYS A 5 15.59 -19.72 -6.82
CA LYS A 5 15.18 -18.91 -5.70
C LYS A 5 14.56 -17.61 -6.20
N ALA A 6 13.40 -17.23 -5.65
CA ALA A 6 12.78 -15.93 -5.90
C ALA A 6 13.31 -14.86 -4.94
N LEU A 7 13.23 -13.59 -5.35
CA LEU A 7 13.51 -12.43 -4.49
C LEU A 7 12.26 -11.57 -4.35
N TYR A 8 11.87 -11.29 -3.12
CA TYR A 8 10.80 -10.34 -2.80
C TYR A 8 11.38 -9.08 -2.17
N ILE A 9 10.88 -7.91 -2.56
CA ILE A 9 11.25 -6.61 -2.00
C ILE A 9 9.99 -5.97 -1.44
N VAL A 10 10.02 -5.51 -0.19
CA VAL A 10 8.86 -4.90 0.46
C VAL A 10 9.24 -3.58 1.12
N ASN A 11 8.45 -2.53 0.83
CA ASN A 11 8.63 -1.17 1.34
C ASN A 11 7.53 -0.77 2.33
N SER A 12 6.48 -1.55 2.43
CA SER A 12 5.33 -1.27 3.27
C SER A 12 4.72 -2.56 3.80
N VAL A 13 3.85 -2.40 4.78
CA VAL A 13 3.06 -3.51 5.31
C VAL A 13 2.20 -4.14 4.22
N TYR A 14 1.61 -3.33 3.34
CA TYR A 14 0.80 -3.81 2.22
C TYR A 14 1.59 -4.75 1.29
N HIS A 15 2.84 -4.37 0.96
CA HIS A 15 3.72 -5.24 0.17
C HIS A 15 4.10 -6.52 0.93
N LEU A 16 4.30 -6.45 2.24
CA LEU A 16 4.63 -7.62 3.04
C LEU A 16 3.49 -8.63 3.07
N LEU A 17 2.24 -8.17 3.25
CA LEU A 17 1.04 -9.02 3.16
C LEU A 17 0.97 -9.72 1.79
N THR A 18 1.20 -8.98 0.72
CA THR A 18 1.21 -9.50 -0.66
C THR A 18 2.34 -10.51 -0.87
N ALA A 19 3.54 -10.23 -0.39
CA ALA A 19 4.69 -11.13 -0.51
C ALA A 19 4.49 -12.44 0.26
N VAL A 20 3.95 -12.39 1.48
CA VAL A 20 3.61 -13.59 2.26
C VAL A 20 2.55 -14.43 1.55
N ASN A 21 1.50 -13.78 1.03
CA ASN A 21 0.45 -14.47 0.27
C ASN A 21 1.01 -15.18 -0.97
N LEU A 22 1.80 -14.48 -1.78
CA LEU A 22 2.46 -15.05 -2.98
C LEU A 22 3.38 -16.21 -2.61
N ARG A 23 4.15 -16.05 -1.53
CA ARG A 23 5.08 -17.08 -1.05
C ARG A 23 4.36 -18.36 -0.61
N LEU A 24 3.24 -18.24 0.07
CA LEU A 24 2.44 -19.39 0.50
C LEU A 24 1.81 -20.15 -0.69
N GLN A 25 1.58 -19.47 -1.81
CA GLN A 25 1.05 -20.10 -3.02
C GLN A 25 2.13 -20.76 -3.90
N ALA A 26 3.41 -20.56 -3.60
CA ALA A 26 4.54 -21.21 -4.27
C ALA A 26 5.39 -22.02 -3.27
N PRO A 27 4.86 -23.04 -2.58
CA PRO A 27 5.54 -23.70 -1.47
C PRO A 27 6.83 -24.43 -1.88
N GLY A 28 6.93 -24.88 -3.11
CA GLY A 28 8.11 -25.60 -3.64
C GLY A 28 9.29 -24.71 -4.05
N GLU A 29 9.13 -23.39 -4.10
CA GLU A 29 10.18 -22.46 -4.49
C GLU A 29 10.87 -21.86 -3.24
N ALA A 30 12.19 -21.84 -3.22
CA ALA A 30 12.91 -21.07 -2.19
C ALA A 30 12.81 -19.57 -2.48
N ALA A 31 12.81 -18.72 -1.44
CA ALA A 31 12.74 -17.28 -1.63
C ALA A 31 13.53 -16.52 -0.57
N ASP A 32 14.12 -15.40 -0.98
CA ASP A 32 14.67 -14.38 -0.09
C ASP A 32 13.71 -13.18 -0.02
N LEU A 33 13.71 -12.48 1.10
CA LEU A 33 12.90 -11.27 1.33
C LEU A 33 13.81 -10.11 1.74
N LEU A 34 13.75 -9.01 0.98
CA LEU A 34 14.32 -7.72 1.38
C LEU A 34 13.22 -6.88 2.05
N VAL A 35 13.46 -6.48 3.28
CA VAL A 35 12.57 -5.58 4.03
C VAL A 35 13.25 -4.23 4.16
N THR A 36 12.68 -3.18 3.58
CA THR A 36 13.27 -1.85 3.60
C THR A 36 12.85 -1.04 4.83
N ASP A 37 13.63 -0.01 5.14
CA ASP A 37 13.38 0.97 6.21
C ASP A 37 12.53 2.18 5.74
N VAL A 38 11.90 2.09 4.57
CA VAL A 38 11.05 3.17 4.02
C VAL A 38 9.80 3.42 4.88
N THR A 39 9.20 2.35 5.41
CA THR A 39 8.07 2.47 6.34
C THR A 39 8.55 2.28 7.77
N PRO A 40 8.31 3.25 8.67
CA PRO A 40 8.66 3.12 10.09
C PRO A 40 8.08 1.82 10.70
N GLY A 41 8.86 1.14 11.54
CA GLY A 41 8.46 -0.08 12.23
C GLY A 41 8.47 -1.37 11.39
N LEU A 42 8.63 -1.29 10.06
CA LEU A 42 8.61 -2.48 9.21
C LEU A 42 9.74 -3.46 9.53
N LEU A 43 10.93 -2.94 9.84
CA LEU A 43 12.09 -3.75 10.20
C LEU A 43 11.91 -4.50 11.54
N GLU A 44 11.06 -4.04 12.42
CA GLU A 44 10.77 -4.67 13.72
C GLU A 44 10.11 -6.05 13.56
N GLY A 45 9.46 -6.30 12.44
CA GLY A 45 8.87 -7.58 12.08
C GLY A 45 9.88 -8.66 11.65
N ILE A 46 11.15 -8.30 11.34
CA ILE A 46 12.15 -9.22 10.78
C ILE A 46 12.41 -10.45 11.67
N PRO A 47 12.59 -10.36 13.00
CA PRO A 47 12.79 -11.54 13.82
C PRO A 47 11.66 -12.56 13.64
N ARG A 48 10.41 -12.12 13.75
CA ARG A 48 9.24 -12.99 13.58
C ARG A 48 9.10 -13.52 12.16
N LEU A 49 9.43 -12.71 11.14
CA LEU A 49 9.45 -13.19 9.75
C LEU A 49 10.45 -14.34 9.56
N ARG A 50 11.63 -14.27 10.19
CA ARG A 50 12.62 -15.35 10.17
C ARG A 50 12.09 -16.60 10.83
N GLU A 51 11.41 -16.49 11.97
CA GLU A 51 10.83 -17.60 12.71
C GLU A 51 9.73 -18.33 11.93
N THR A 52 9.03 -17.65 10.99
CA THR A 52 8.02 -18.31 10.14
C THR A 52 8.60 -19.39 9.23
N GLY A 53 9.89 -19.31 8.89
CA GLY A 53 10.53 -20.19 7.90
C GLY A 53 10.00 -20.02 6.46
N LEU A 54 9.16 -19.01 6.19
CA LEU A 54 8.58 -18.78 4.86
C LEU A 54 9.62 -18.37 3.83
N PHE A 55 10.65 -17.65 4.27
CA PHE A 55 11.74 -17.17 3.42
C PHE A 55 13.06 -17.79 3.88
N ALA A 56 13.92 -18.16 2.93
CA ALA A 56 15.23 -18.71 3.22
C ALA A 56 16.13 -17.69 3.93
N ARG A 57 16.03 -16.43 3.52
CA ARG A 57 16.66 -15.28 4.18
C ARG A 57 15.68 -14.13 4.27
N VAL A 58 15.74 -13.39 5.38
CA VAL A 58 15.04 -12.11 5.57
C VAL A 58 16.11 -11.05 5.86
N ILE A 59 16.33 -10.17 4.90
CA ILE A 59 17.45 -9.24 4.84
C ILE A 59 16.91 -7.82 5.03
N PRO A 60 17.36 -7.08 6.05
CA PRO A 60 17.07 -5.65 6.17
C PRO A 60 17.77 -4.86 5.06
N ALA A 61 17.09 -3.90 4.46
CA ALA A 61 17.63 -3.01 3.45
C ALA A 61 17.50 -1.55 3.88
N ARG A 62 18.64 -0.89 4.15
CA ARG A 62 18.70 0.49 4.61
C ARG A 62 18.74 1.44 3.42
N VAL A 63 17.58 1.88 2.97
CA VAL A 63 17.41 2.71 1.76
C VAL A 63 16.59 3.98 1.98
N GLY A 64 16.11 4.23 3.19
CA GLY A 64 15.20 5.33 3.51
C GLY A 64 15.75 6.72 3.15
N GLU A 65 17.07 6.91 3.24
CA GLU A 65 17.74 8.17 2.91
C GLU A 65 17.99 8.36 1.41
N TRP A 66 17.89 7.30 0.60
CA TRP A 66 18.31 7.38 -0.81
C TRP A 66 17.49 8.35 -1.64
N ALA A 67 16.18 8.45 -1.37
CA ALA A 67 15.30 9.37 -2.09
C ALA A 67 15.67 10.85 -1.85
N GLN A 68 16.16 11.18 -0.66
CA GLN A 68 16.65 12.52 -0.30
C GLN A 68 18.04 12.77 -0.86
N ARG A 69 18.94 11.80 -0.71
CA ARG A 69 20.33 11.88 -1.18
C ARG A 69 20.43 11.92 -2.70
N PHE A 70 19.57 11.19 -3.40
CA PHE A 70 19.56 11.07 -4.86
C PHE A 70 18.15 11.37 -5.41
N PRO A 71 17.73 12.63 -5.48
CA PRO A 71 16.45 13.01 -6.08
C PRO A 71 16.32 12.51 -7.53
N MET A 72 15.29 11.70 -7.80
CA MET A 72 15.09 11.07 -9.12
C MET A 72 14.77 12.05 -10.26
N ASN A 73 14.41 13.29 -9.94
CA ASN A 73 14.13 14.35 -10.90
C ASN A 73 15.37 15.17 -11.31
N ARG A 74 16.55 14.83 -10.80
CA ARG A 74 17.82 15.50 -11.10
C ARG A 74 18.79 14.53 -11.77
N GLU A 75 19.32 14.93 -12.93
CA GLU A 75 20.15 14.06 -13.79
C GLU A 75 21.50 13.70 -13.16
N GLN A 76 22.16 14.67 -12.53
CA GLN A 76 23.47 14.45 -11.91
C GLN A 76 23.39 13.47 -10.75
N GLU A 77 22.41 13.63 -9.86
CA GLU A 77 22.18 12.75 -8.73
C GLU A 77 21.76 11.33 -9.18
N ALA A 78 20.98 11.25 -10.26
CA ALA A 78 20.65 9.95 -10.86
C ALA A 78 21.90 9.25 -11.41
N ALA A 79 22.74 9.95 -12.17
CA ALA A 79 24.00 9.42 -12.69
C ALA A 79 24.94 8.99 -11.55
N GLN A 80 25.05 9.81 -10.49
CA GLN A 80 25.86 9.49 -9.32
C GLN A 80 25.36 8.22 -8.60
N CYS A 81 24.05 8.07 -8.42
CA CYS A 81 23.48 6.89 -7.79
C CYS A 81 23.80 5.61 -8.59
N PHE A 82 23.63 5.63 -9.92
CA PHE A 82 23.97 4.50 -10.76
C PHE A 82 25.48 4.18 -10.78
N ALA A 83 26.34 5.20 -10.78
CA ALA A 83 27.78 5.01 -10.72
C ALA A 83 28.23 4.34 -9.42
N GLN A 84 27.54 4.58 -8.31
CA GLN A 84 27.83 4.04 -6.99
C GLN A 84 27.02 2.76 -6.66
N ARG A 85 26.28 2.15 -7.61
CA ARG A 85 25.30 1.11 -7.35
C ARG A 85 25.82 -0.05 -6.49
N GLU A 86 27.00 -0.59 -6.80
CA GLU A 86 27.53 -1.76 -6.09
C GLU A 86 27.89 -1.44 -4.63
N SER A 87 28.47 -0.25 -4.38
CA SER A 87 28.79 0.20 -3.03
C SER A 87 27.52 0.51 -2.23
N LEU A 88 26.52 1.14 -2.87
CA LEU A 88 25.23 1.41 -2.25
C LEU A 88 24.50 0.12 -1.88
N LEU A 89 24.41 -0.85 -2.79
CA LEU A 89 23.78 -2.14 -2.52
C LEU A 89 24.47 -2.88 -1.40
N ARG A 90 25.81 -2.95 -1.42
CA ARG A 90 26.58 -3.61 -0.36
C ARG A 90 26.36 -2.94 1.00
N TRP A 91 26.38 -1.61 1.04
CA TRP A 91 26.14 -0.87 2.27
C TRP A 91 24.72 -1.08 2.80
N ALA A 92 23.71 -0.99 1.92
CA ALA A 92 22.32 -1.07 2.31
C ALA A 92 21.91 -2.45 2.84
N LEU A 93 22.43 -3.51 2.21
CA LEU A 93 22.05 -4.88 2.52
C LEU A 93 22.92 -5.52 3.60
N GLY A 94 24.18 -5.09 3.75
CA GLY A 94 25.12 -5.67 4.70
C GLY A 94 25.56 -7.11 4.41
N GLU A 95 24.99 -7.73 3.38
CA GLU A 95 25.28 -9.10 2.93
C GLU A 95 25.16 -9.22 1.40
N GLU A 96 25.71 -10.29 0.85
CA GLU A 96 25.64 -10.53 -0.59
C GLU A 96 24.35 -11.25 -0.98
N LEU A 97 23.75 -10.78 -2.08
CA LEU A 97 22.63 -11.46 -2.72
C LEU A 97 23.12 -12.60 -3.60
N GLU A 98 22.22 -13.52 -3.96
CA GLU A 98 22.51 -14.57 -4.92
C GLU A 98 23.01 -13.98 -6.25
N PRO A 99 23.89 -14.68 -6.97
CA PRO A 99 24.35 -14.27 -8.31
C PRO A 99 23.20 -14.10 -9.30
N SER A 100 22.13 -14.87 -9.15
CA SER A 100 20.91 -14.80 -9.93
C SER A 100 19.72 -15.29 -9.12
N TYR A 101 18.52 -14.81 -9.48
CA TYR A 101 17.23 -15.29 -8.98
C TYR A 101 16.38 -15.80 -10.15
N SER A 102 15.43 -16.71 -9.88
CA SER A 102 14.45 -17.15 -10.88
C SER A 102 13.53 -15.99 -11.29
N ARG A 103 13.21 -15.12 -10.35
CA ARG A 103 12.36 -13.94 -10.54
C ARG A 103 12.53 -12.96 -9.38
N VAL A 104 12.21 -11.70 -9.63
CA VAL A 104 12.21 -10.64 -8.61
C VAL A 104 10.82 -10.00 -8.53
N PHE A 105 10.25 -9.92 -7.34
CA PHE A 105 9.03 -9.19 -7.05
C PHE A 105 9.40 -7.86 -6.38
N PHE A 106 9.01 -6.74 -6.98
CA PHE A 106 9.40 -5.42 -6.50
C PHE A 106 8.18 -4.50 -6.25
N PRO A 107 8.27 -3.59 -5.27
CA PRO A 107 7.10 -2.82 -4.83
C PRO A 107 6.80 -1.62 -5.72
N ASN A 108 7.82 -0.90 -6.17
CA ASN A 108 7.67 0.27 -7.03
C ASN A 108 8.98 0.61 -7.77
N PHE A 109 8.98 1.67 -8.57
CA PHE A 109 10.13 2.14 -9.35
C PHE A 109 11.10 2.99 -8.51
N ASP A 110 11.42 2.54 -7.29
CA ASP A 110 12.37 3.15 -6.36
C ASP A 110 13.84 2.86 -6.72
N TRP A 111 14.76 3.40 -5.93
CA TRP A 111 16.19 3.21 -6.15
C TRP A 111 16.63 1.76 -5.98
N LEU A 112 16.17 1.07 -4.94
CA LEU A 112 16.59 -0.32 -4.71
C LEU A 112 16.18 -1.21 -5.89
N SER A 113 14.93 -1.10 -6.33
CA SER A 113 14.41 -1.85 -7.48
C SER A 113 15.21 -1.54 -8.76
N ARG A 114 15.57 -0.26 -8.99
CA ARG A 114 16.38 0.15 -10.16
C ARG A 114 17.81 -0.37 -10.11
N LEU A 115 18.47 -0.28 -8.96
CA LEU A 115 19.85 -0.75 -8.81
C LEU A 115 19.92 -2.28 -8.93
N LEU A 116 18.95 -3.01 -8.40
CA LEU A 116 18.85 -4.46 -8.58
C LEU A 116 18.56 -4.86 -10.03
N ALA A 117 17.74 -4.11 -10.74
CA ALA A 117 17.51 -4.33 -12.16
C ALA A 117 18.79 -4.12 -12.99
N CYS A 118 19.62 -3.13 -12.63
CA CYS A 118 20.93 -2.95 -13.24
C CYS A 118 21.87 -4.10 -12.92
N ARG A 119 21.92 -4.57 -11.67
CA ARG A 119 22.75 -5.70 -11.23
C ARG A 119 22.40 -6.99 -11.98
N TYR A 120 21.11 -7.29 -12.09
CA TYR A 120 20.62 -8.51 -12.74
C TYR A 120 20.25 -8.32 -14.22
N TYR A 121 20.71 -7.26 -14.87
CA TYR A 121 20.27 -6.94 -16.23
C TYR A 121 20.56 -8.05 -17.22
N GLN A 122 21.75 -8.66 -17.16
CA GLN A 122 22.17 -9.74 -18.02
C GLN A 122 21.67 -11.14 -17.58
N ALA A 123 21.17 -11.27 -16.37
CA ALA A 123 20.66 -12.54 -15.87
C ALA A 123 19.25 -12.82 -16.43
N PRO A 124 18.88 -14.09 -16.70
CA PRO A 124 17.53 -14.48 -17.14
C PRO A 124 16.53 -14.43 -15.97
N CYS A 125 16.42 -13.26 -15.35
CA CYS A 125 15.68 -13.00 -14.14
C CYS A 125 14.60 -11.94 -14.42
N PRO A 126 13.34 -12.32 -14.68
CA PRO A 126 12.25 -11.39 -14.90
C PRO A 126 11.86 -10.69 -13.60
N PHE A 127 11.42 -9.44 -13.73
CA PHE A 127 10.92 -8.61 -12.64
C PHE A 127 9.40 -8.50 -12.73
N TYR A 128 8.73 -8.60 -11.59
CA TYR A 128 7.28 -8.46 -11.45
C TYR A 128 6.96 -7.32 -10.49
N TRP A 129 6.23 -6.33 -10.97
CA TRP A 129 5.83 -5.19 -10.17
C TRP A 129 4.59 -5.52 -9.33
N MET A 130 4.74 -5.62 -8.01
CA MET A 130 3.63 -5.80 -7.08
C MET A 130 2.85 -4.50 -6.90
N GLU A 131 1.54 -4.59 -6.83
CA GLU A 131 0.65 -3.46 -6.57
C GLU A 131 1.08 -2.65 -5.33
N ASP A 132 1.12 -1.32 -5.51
CA ASP A 132 1.36 -0.32 -4.46
C ASP A 132 0.13 0.61 -4.34
N GLY A 133 -1.06 0.03 -4.31
CA GLY A 133 -2.32 0.73 -4.27
C GLY A 133 -2.67 1.49 -5.55
N PHE A 134 -3.42 2.59 -5.41
CA PHE A 134 -3.98 3.38 -6.51
C PHE A 134 -2.95 3.78 -7.59
N SER A 135 -1.74 4.14 -7.17
CA SER A 135 -0.68 4.57 -8.09
C SER A 135 -0.35 3.51 -9.14
N SER A 136 -0.39 2.24 -8.78
CA SER A 136 -0.10 1.12 -9.68
C SER A 136 -1.11 0.96 -10.81
N TYR A 137 -2.29 1.51 -10.65
CA TYR A 137 -3.35 1.45 -11.67
C TYR A 137 -3.30 2.61 -12.66
N VAL A 138 -2.74 3.76 -12.26
CA VAL A 138 -2.91 5.01 -13.03
C VAL A 138 -1.59 5.63 -13.48
N ILE A 139 -0.44 5.24 -12.90
CA ILE A 139 0.83 5.88 -13.19
C ILE A 139 1.73 4.97 -14.02
N ASP A 140 2.20 5.49 -15.13
CA ASP A 140 3.39 4.99 -15.81
C ASP A 140 4.64 5.61 -15.18
N PHE A 141 5.25 4.90 -14.24
CA PHE A 141 6.45 5.36 -13.53
C PHE A 141 7.71 5.38 -14.38
N ALA A 142 7.73 4.64 -15.48
CA ALA A 142 8.88 4.51 -16.35
C ALA A 142 8.88 5.50 -17.51
N ARG A 143 7.84 6.31 -17.64
CA ARG A 143 7.73 7.29 -18.73
C ARG A 143 8.87 8.32 -18.66
N PRO A 144 9.60 8.57 -19.79
CA PRO A 144 10.81 9.39 -19.78
C PRO A 144 10.63 10.83 -19.29
N ASP A 145 9.46 11.43 -19.55
CA ASP A 145 9.13 12.80 -19.13
C ASP A 145 8.73 12.94 -17.67
N ARG A 146 8.53 11.81 -16.97
CA ARG A 146 8.06 11.82 -15.59
C ARG A 146 9.16 12.14 -14.58
N ALA A 147 10.36 11.63 -14.80
CA ALA A 147 11.51 11.90 -13.94
C ALA A 147 12.81 11.81 -14.72
N ALA A 148 13.82 12.59 -14.34
CA ALA A 148 15.12 12.61 -14.98
C ALA A 148 15.78 11.21 -15.00
N VAL A 149 15.63 10.44 -13.92
CA VAL A 149 16.14 9.09 -13.83
C VAL A 149 15.67 8.17 -14.97
N ASN A 150 14.47 8.39 -15.52
CA ASN A 150 13.93 7.55 -16.60
C ASN A 150 14.58 7.86 -17.97
N ARG A 151 15.27 9.01 -18.13
CA ARG A 151 16.05 9.36 -19.32
C ARG A 151 17.49 8.85 -19.28
N HIS A 152 17.96 8.46 -18.08
CA HIS A 152 19.28 7.87 -17.92
C HIS A 152 19.33 6.46 -18.53
N PRO A 153 20.40 6.04 -19.25
CA PRO A 153 20.49 4.69 -19.82
C PRO A 153 20.25 3.56 -18.83
N GLU A 154 20.77 3.69 -17.62
CA GLU A 154 20.54 2.70 -16.54
C GLU A 154 19.10 2.76 -15.99
N GLY A 155 18.45 3.90 -16.05
CA GLY A 155 17.11 4.13 -15.50
C GLY A 155 16.00 3.36 -16.19
N GLY A 156 16.16 3.08 -17.50
CA GLY A 156 15.23 2.28 -18.29
C GLY A 156 15.25 0.80 -17.99
N LYS A 157 16.36 0.27 -17.46
CA LYS A 157 16.59 -1.17 -17.26
C LYS A 157 15.52 -1.86 -16.40
N LEU A 158 15.03 -1.19 -15.34
CA LEU A 158 13.94 -1.76 -14.54
C LEU A 158 12.70 -2.00 -15.40
N ARG A 159 12.32 -1.02 -16.24
CA ARG A 159 11.17 -1.18 -17.13
C ARG A 159 11.37 -2.30 -18.15
N GLU A 160 12.55 -2.41 -18.72
CA GLU A 160 12.90 -3.46 -19.69
C GLU A 160 12.88 -4.86 -19.07
N LYS A 161 13.32 -4.99 -17.82
CA LYS A 161 13.26 -6.23 -17.04
C LYS A 161 11.86 -6.58 -16.53
N THR A 162 10.94 -5.59 -16.48
CA THR A 162 9.59 -5.80 -15.94
C THR A 162 8.72 -6.56 -16.92
N GLU A 163 8.42 -7.80 -16.60
CA GLU A 163 7.56 -8.70 -17.39
C GLU A 163 6.07 -8.32 -17.26
N ALA A 164 5.63 -8.03 -16.04
CA ALA A 164 4.24 -7.68 -15.75
C ALA A 164 4.09 -6.86 -14.47
N ALA A 165 2.96 -6.15 -14.39
CA ALA A 165 2.43 -5.62 -13.14
C ALA A 165 1.43 -6.64 -12.56
N LEU A 166 1.60 -6.96 -11.28
CA LEU A 166 0.72 -7.84 -10.52
C LEU A 166 -0.29 -6.97 -9.76
N LEU A 167 -1.55 -7.07 -10.11
CA LEU A 167 -2.63 -6.22 -9.57
C LEU A 167 -3.75 -7.09 -9.00
N TYR A 168 -4.32 -6.70 -7.88
CA TYR A 168 -5.50 -7.39 -7.35
C TYR A 168 -6.70 -7.32 -8.29
N GLU A 169 -6.80 -6.23 -9.08
CA GLU A 169 -7.85 -6.09 -10.08
C GLU A 169 -7.32 -5.48 -11.40
N PRO A 170 -6.72 -6.31 -12.27
CA PRO A 170 -6.11 -5.86 -13.52
C PRO A 170 -7.03 -5.01 -14.43
N ARG A 171 -8.35 -5.23 -14.35
CA ARG A 171 -9.33 -4.49 -15.17
C ARG A 171 -9.45 -3.01 -14.80
N LEU A 172 -8.94 -2.60 -13.62
CA LEU A 172 -8.90 -1.20 -13.21
C LEU A 172 -7.68 -0.45 -13.75
N ALA A 173 -6.72 -1.13 -14.37
CA ALA A 173 -5.52 -0.48 -14.88
C ALA A 173 -5.84 0.52 -15.99
N MET A 174 -5.40 1.77 -15.77
CA MET A 174 -5.64 2.91 -16.66
C MET A 174 -4.30 3.54 -17.12
N ARG A 175 -3.19 2.86 -16.83
CA ARG A 175 -1.85 3.31 -17.25
C ARG A 175 -1.74 3.33 -18.76
N GLY A 176 -0.95 4.27 -19.27
CA GLY A 176 -0.63 4.35 -20.70
C GLY A 176 0.52 3.46 -21.16
N ASP A 177 1.15 2.71 -20.23
CA ASP A 177 2.21 1.78 -20.55
C ASP A 177 1.68 0.50 -21.24
N ARG A 178 2.58 -0.25 -21.84
CA ARG A 178 2.28 -1.55 -22.48
C ARG A 178 2.62 -2.74 -21.57
N LEU A 179 2.73 -2.53 -20.26
CA LEU A 179 2.95 -3.61 -19.32
C LEU A 179 1.75 -4.55 -19.28
N ARG A 180 2.01 -5.84 -19.30
CA ARG A 180 0.98 -6.84 -18.99
C ARG A 180 0.50 -6.64 -17.56
N ASN A 181 -0.80 -6.76 -17.34
CA ASN A 181 -1.37 -6.76 -16.01
C ASN A 181 -1.82 -8.19 -15.70
N LEU A 182 -1.24 -8.78 -14.67
CA LEU A 182 -1.59 -10.12 -14.21
C LEU A 182 -2.30 -10.02 -12.85
N PRO A 183 -3.25 -10.92 -12.57
CA PRO A 183 -3.96 -10.90 -11.30
C PRO A 183 -3.05 -11.33 -10.15
N LEU A 184 -3.06 -10.56 -9.05
CA LEU A 184 -2.62 -11.01 -7.74
C LEU A 184 -3.70 -11.94 -7.14
N PRO A 185 -3.29 -13.04 -6.49
CA PRO A 185 -4.21 -13.84 -5.71
C PRO A 185 -4.73 -13.00 -4.53
N LYS A 186 -6.05 -12.99 -4.36
CA LYS A 186 -6.65 -12.28 -3.23
C LYS A 186 -6.26 -12.94 -1.91
N LEU A 187 -6.21 -12.12 -0.86
CA LEU A 187 -6.04 -12.62 0.51
C LEU A 187 -7.34 -13.33 0.90
N SER A 188 -7.24 -14.58 1.34
CA SER A 188 -8.42 -15.34 1.77
C SER A 188 -8.49 -15.44 3.29
N ARG A 189 -9.66 -15.16 3.84
CA ARG A 189 -9.95 -15.33 5.27
C ARG A 189 -10.00 -16.81 5.68
N GLU A 190 -10.29 -17.67 4.73
CA GLU A 190 -10.32 -19.13 4.90
C GLU A 190 -8.92 -19.75 4.88
N ASP A 191 -7.92 -19.02 4.38
CA ASP A 191 -6.52 -19.47 4.41
C ASP A 191 -5.95 -19.30 5.82
N GLY A 192 -6.05 -20.37 6.62
CA GLY A 192 -5.54 -20.42 7.99
C GLY A 192 -4.03 -20.19 8.06
N ARG A 193 -3.25 -20.71 7.08
CA ARG A 193 -1.79 -20.54 7.05
C ARG A 193 -1.39 -19.09 6.83
N LEU A 194 -2.07 -18.39 5.92
CA LEU A 194 -1.86 -16.97 5.66
C LEU A 194 -2.16 -16.17 6.92
N ARG A 195 -3.31 -16.40 7.53
CA ARG A 195 -3.77 -15.68 8.72
C ARG A 195 -2.84 -15.92 9.91
N GLU A 196 -2.47 -17.17 10.19
CA GLU A 196 -1.55 -17.52 11.28
C GLU A 196 -0.18 -16.85 11.09
N ALA A 197 0.40 -16.94 9.89
CA ALA A 197 1.70 -16.32 9.60
C ALA A 197 1.68 -14.82 9.80
N LEU A 198 0.66 -14.14 9.26
CA LEU A 198 0.54 -12.68 9.38
C LEU A 198 0.22 -12.25 10.81
N ASN A 199 -0.67 -12.96 11.52
CA ASN A 199 -0.95 -12.68 12.92
C ASN A 199 0.31 -12.81 13.79
N PHE A 200 1.12 -13.82 13.56
CA PHE A 200 2.39 -13.99 14.25
C PHE A 200 3.36 -12.86 13.94
N VAL A 201 3.58 -12.54 12.65
CA VAL A 201 4.52 -11.47 12.23
C VAL A 201 4.16 -10.12 12.84
N PHE A 202 2.87 -9.78 12.85
CA PHE A 202 2.40 -8.49 13.36
C PHE A 202 1.98 -8.52 14.82
N SER A 203 2.13 -9.65 15.53
CA SER A 203 1.63 -9.82 16.90
C SER A 203 0.17 -9.36 17.04
N TYR A 204 -0.67 -9.79 16.09
CA TYR A 204 -2.05 -9.34 16.00
C TYR A 204 -2.81 -9.58 17.29
N GLN A 205 -3.48 -8.55 17.75
CA GLN A 205 -4.47 -8.64 18.82
C GLN A 205 -5.77 -8.04 18.30
N PRO A 206 -6.92 -8.69 18.51
CA PRO A 206 -8.19 -8.11 18.16
C PRO A 206 -8.42 -6.81 18.95
N PRO A 207 -8.97 -5.76 18.32
CA PRO A 207 -9.26 -4.53 19.03
C PRO A 207 -10.36 -4.76 20.07
N SER A 208 -10.22 -4.14 21.24
CA SER A 208 -11.22 -4.24 22.31
C SER A 208 -12.54 -3.54 21.97
N PHE A 209 -12.51 -2.65 21.00
CA PHE A 209 -13.65 -1.87 20.52
C PHE A 209 -13.57 -1.72 18.99
N LEU A 210 -14.67 -2.01 18.29
CA LEU A 210 -14.84 -1.72 16.88
C LEU A 210 -15.95 -0.69 16.71
N PRO A 211 -15.65 0.51 16.19
CA PRO A 211 -16.67 1.51 15.91
C PRO A 211 -17.54 1.09 14.71
N GLU A 212 -18.78 1.56 14.68
CA GLU A 212 -19.65 1.37 13.50
C GLU A 212 -19.15 2.21 12.30
N PHE A 213 -18.51 3.34 12.57
CA PHE A 213 -17.90 4.23 11.59
C PHE A 213 -16.44 4.43 11.93
N LEU A 214 -15.57 3.98 11.03
CA LEU A 214 -14.13 4.09 11.18
C LEU A 214 -13.55 5.05 10.15
N PHE A 215 -12.97 6.15 10.61
CA PHE A 215 -12.24 7.07 9.75
C PHE A 215 -10.80 6.60 9.58
N LEU A 216 -10.41 6.27 8.35
CA LEU A 216 -9.02 5.98 8.01
C LEU A 216 -8.32 7.30 7.64
N GLU A 217 -7.36 7.71 8.46
CA GLU A 217 -6.52 8.87 8.16
C GLU A 217 -5.64 8.64 6.95
N GLN A 218 -5.20 9.75 6.34
CA GLN A 218 -4.15 9.79 5.34
C GLN A 218 -2.93 10.53 5.86
N SER A 219 -1.82 10.36 5.16
CA SER A 219 -0.52 10.94 5.52
C SER A 219 -0.41 12.45 5.29
N PHE A 220 -1.53 13.18 5.19
CA PHE A 220 -1.53 14.59 4.83
C PHE A 220 -0.62 15.43 5.72
N ARG A 221 -0.65 15.20 7.03
CA ARG A 221 0.19 15.94 7.97
C ARG A 221 1.67 15.60 7.83
N ALA A 222 2.00 14.32 7.69
CA ALA A 222 3.36 13.89 7.42
C ALA A 222 3.90 14.41 6.08
N GLU A 223 3.02 14.73 5.12
CA GLU A 223 3.35 15.31 3.82
C GLU A 223 3.19 16.84 3.79
N HIS A 224 2.94 17.47 4.94
CA HIS A 224 2.71 18.93 5.08
C HIS A 224 1.58 19.46 4.20
N ILE A 225 0.57 18.63 3.92
CA ILE A 225 -0.62 19.02 3.16
C ILE A 225 -1.66 19.58 4.13
N GLN A 226 -2.03 20.83 3.92
CA GLN A 226 -3.11 21.48 4.68
C GLN A 226 -4.46 21.17 4.02
N GLY A 227 -5.47 20.96 4.86
CA GLY A 227 -6.83 20.70 4.45
C GLY A 227 -7.78 20.63 5.64
N ASN A 228 -9.03 20.30 5.38
CA ASN A 228 -10.12 20.23 6.37
C ASN A 228 -10.44 18.78 6.79
N ASP A 229 -9.46 17.90 6.82
CA ASP A 229 -9.66 16.50 7.21
C ASP A 229 -10.15 16.36 8.66
N LEU A 230 -9.62 17.18 9.59
CA LEU A 230 -10.05 17.18 10.97
C LEU A 230 -11.50 17.68 11.13
N GLU A 231 -11.87 18.74 10.42
CA GLU A 231 -13.25 19.26 10.41
C GLU A 231 -14.22 18.23 9.80
N LEU A 232 -13.78 17.45 8.81
CA LEU A 232 -14.60 16.36 8.28
C LEU A 232 -14.74 15.20 9.27
N MET A 233 -13.70 14.88 10.05
CA MET A 233 -13.79 13.92 11.15
C MET A 233 -14.77 14.40 12.22
N GLU A 234 -14.63 15.65 12.67
CA GLU A 234 -15.54 16.29 13.65
C GLU A 234 -17.01 16.20 13.17
N PHE A 235 -17.22 16.57 11.91
CA PHE A 235 -18.56 16.50 11.31
C PHE A 235 -19.13 15.08 11.32
N CYS A 236 -18.31 14.07 10.94
CA CYS A 236 -18.74 12.67 10.95
C CYS A 236 -19.06 12.21 12.38
N GLN A 237 -18.20 12.51 13.35
CA GLN A 237 -18.43 12.15 14.75
C GLN A 237 -19.72 12.79 15.31
N GLN A 238 -19.96 14.06 15.03
CA GLN A 238 -21.19 14.76 15.45
C GLN A 238 -22.44 14.15 14.80
N ALA A 239 -22.32 13.69 13.54
CA ALA A 239 -23.45 13.13 12.81
C ALA A 239 -23.88 11.75 13.31
N VAL A 240 -22.92 10.91 13.76
CA VAL A 240 -23.18 9.52 14.17
C VAL A 240 -23.09 9.29 15.67
N GLY A 241 -22.51 10.22 16.43
CA GLY A 241 -22.25 10.13 17.86
C GLY A 241 -20.87 9.54 18.19
N ALA A 242 -20.23 10.08 19.24
CA ALA A 242 -18.87 9.71 19.64
C ALA A 242 -18.69 8.23 20.02
N SER A 243 -19.73 7.58 20.54
CA SER A 243 -19.68 6.15 20.91
C SER A 243 -19.63 5.22 19.71
N ARG A 244 -20.06 5.68 18.54
CA ARG A 244 -20.14 4.90 17.28
C ARG A 244 -19.02 5.22 16.31
N PHE A 245 -18.21 6.25 16.61
CA PHE A 245 -17.14 6.75 15.73
C PHE A 245 -15.76 6.44 16.28
N GLY A 246 -14.84 6.11 15.40
CA GLY A 246 -13.44 5.93 15.73
C GLY A 246 -12.52 6.37 14.59
N VAL A 247 -11.26 6.60 14.91
CA VAL A 247 -10.24 6.94 13.89
C VAL A 247 -9.08 5.95 13.98
N LYS A 248 -8.68 5.42 12.82
CA LYS A 248 -7.41 4.71 12.67
C LYS A 248 -6.37 5.71 12.16
N PRO A 249 -5.38 6.09 12.99
CA PRO A 249 -4.34 7.01 12.58
C PRO A 249 -3.49 6.44 11.44
N HIS A 250 -3.00 7.33 10.57
CA HIS A 250 -2.05 6.92 9.55
C HIS A 250 -0.66 6.73 10.19
N PRO A 251 0.08 5.63 9.92
CA PRO A 251 1.35 5.32 10.58
C PRO A 251 2.44 6.40 10.44
N ARG A 252 2.40 7.20 9.37
CA ARG A 252 3.34 8.30 9.15
C ARG A 252 2.98 9.61 9.89
N ASN A 253 1.74 9.76 10.37
CA ASN A 253 1.35 10.90 11.17
C ASN A 253 1.80 10.67 12.62
N GLN A 254 2.80 11.41 13.07
CA GLN A 254 3.33 11.31 14.43
C GLN A 254 2.57 12.17 15.43
N ASP A 255 1.75 13.11 14.95
CA ASP A 255 0.86 13.90 15.80
C ASP A 255 -0.42 13.10 16.12
N HIS A 256 -1.03 13.45 17.22
CA HIS A 256 -2.30 12.86 17.69
C HIS A 256 -3.45 13.86 17.65
N LEU A 257 -3.44 14.79 16.68
CA LEU A 257 -4.37 15.92 16.63
C LEU A 257 -5.84 15.51 16.71
N ALA A 258 -6.25 14.41 16.06
CA ALA A 258 -7.60 13.92 16.19
C ALA A 258 -7.95 13.53 17.64
N GLN A 259 -6.99 12.94 18.36
CA GLN A 259 -7.11 12.55 19.75
C GLN A 259 -7.10 13.76 20.69
N ASP A 260 -6.21 14.73 20.44
CA ASP A 260 -6.09 15.98 21.21
C ASP A 260 -7.36 16.83 21.12
N ARG A 261 -8.08 16.74 20.01
CA ARG A 261 -9.40 17.38 19.81
C ARG A 261 -10.57 16.57 20.39
N GLY A 262 -10.31 15.46 21.06
CA GLY A 262 -11.36 14.61 21.63
C GLY A 262 -12.20 13.89 20.56
N LEU A 263 -11.71 13.82 19.32
CA LEU A 263 -12.42 13.23 18.19
C LEU A 263 -12.39 11.71 18.20
N THR A 264 -11.68 11.11 19.15
CA THR A 264 -11.51 9.67 19.03
C THR A 264 -11.50 8.93 20.35
N ARG A 265 -12.22 7.83 20.35
CA ARG A 265 -11.58 6.62 20.84
C ARG A 265 -10.58 6.19 19.75
N LYS A 266 -9.28 6.33 20.03
CA LYS A 266 -8.24 5.76 19.19
C LYS A 266 -8.57 4.27 19.06
N LEU A 267 -8.80 3.82 17.83
CA LEU A 267 -8.80 2.38 17.60
C LEU A 267 -7.39 1.91 17.89
N ASP A 268 -7.22 1.17 18.97
CA ASP A 268 -5.94 0.56 19.33
C ASP A 268 -5.66 -0.60 18.40
N LEU A 269 -5.42 -0.24 17.14
CA LEU A 269 -5.09 -1.15 16.06
C LEU A 269 -3.69 -0.81 15.59
N ALA A 270 -2.69 -1.34 16.29
CA ALA A 270 -1.30 -1.31 15.84
C ALA A 270 -1.14 -2.11 14.53
N ALA A 271 -2.00 -3.10 14.31
CA ALA A 271 -2.00 -3.94 13.13
C ALA A 271 -2.44 -3.20 11.85
N PRO A 272 -1.96 -3.66 10.66
CA PRO A 272 -2.44 -3.18 9.37
C PRO A 272 -3.96 -3.34 9.22
N TRP A 273 -4.58 -2.43 8.48
CA TRP A 273 -6.01 -2.49 8.20
C TRP A 273 -6.42 -3.80 7.50
N GLU A 274 -5.65 -4.24 6.54
CA GLU A 274 -5.91 -5.46 5.78
C GLU A 274 -5.82 -6.72 6.66
N LEU A 275 -4.93 -6.72 7.66
CA LEU A 275 -4.83 -7.81 8.63
C LEU A 275 -6.04 -7.84 9.57
N PHE A 276 -6.53 -6.67 9.96
CA PHE A 276 -7.79 -6.57 10.69
C PHE A 276 -8.93 -7.19 9.87
N LEU A 277 -9.06 -6.82 8.59
CA LEU A 277 -10.09 -7.38 7.70
C LEU A 277 -9.98 -8.90 7.51
N LEU A 278 -8.77 -9.46 7.57
CA LEU A 278 -8.56 -10.91 7.52
C LEU A 278 -9.11 -11.64 8.75
N ASN A 279 -9.09 -11.00 9.92
CA ASN A 279 -9.45 -11.62 11.20
C ASN A 279 -10.89 -11.33 11.61
N GLU A 280 -11.41 -10.12 11.33
CA GLU A 280 -12.71 -9.68 11.82
C GLU A 280 -13.84 -9.96 10.80
N PRO A 281 -15.08 -10.18 11.27
CA PRO A 281 -16.21 -10.38 10.36
C PRO A 281 -16.46 -9.15 9.50
N PRO A 282 -16.74 -9.32 8.19
CA PRO A 282 -17.10 -8.21 7.31
C PRO A 282 -18.46 -7.60 7.69
N GLY A 283 -18.68 -6.35 7.27
CA GLY A 283 -19.99 -5.69 7.36
C GLY A 283 -20.34 -5.08 8.70
N ARG A 284 -19.40 -5.05 9.67
CA ARG A 284 -19.62 -4.41 10.99
C ARG A 284 -19.19 -2.95 11.06
N CYS A 285 -18.49 -2.46 10.06
CA CYS A 285 -17.89 -1.13 10.10
C CYS A 285 -18.08 -0.43 8.76
N THR A 286 -18.56 0.80 8.79
CA THR A 286 -18.53 1.71 7.65
C THR A 286 -17.20 2.45 7.63
N VAL A 287 -16.42 2.28 6.58
CA VAL A 287 -15.14 2.97 6.40
C VAL A 287 -15.39 4.37 5.87
N VAL A 288 -14.83 5.37 6.52
CA VAL A 288 -14.87 6.78 6.10
C VAL A 288 -13.45 7.25 5.87
N THR A 289 -13.17 7.94 4.79
CA THR A 289 -11.85 8.52 4.52
C THR A 289 -11.93 9.61 3.48
N VAL A 290 -10.91 10.47 3.41
CA VAL A 290 -10.82 11.40 2.28
C VAL A 290 -10.65 10.62 0.98
N CYS A 291 -9.59 9.83 0.84
CA CYS A 291 -9.37 8.93 -0.31
C CYS A 291 -8.25 7.89 -0.06
N SER A 292 -8.18 7.30 1.13
CA SER A 292 -7.18 6.27 1.44
C SER A 292 -7.40 5.00 0.61
N ASN A 293 -6.32 4.40 0.13
CA ASN A 293 -6.37 3.08 -0.50
C ASN A 293 -6.94 2.00 0.42
N GLY A 294 -6.71 2.09 1.73
CA GLY A 294 -7.27 1.18 2.73
C GLY A 294 -8.79 1.03 2.64
N ALA A 295 -9.49 2.08 2.18
CA ALA A 295 -10.94 2.01 1.98
C ALA A 295 -11.37 1.12 0.81
N LEU A 296 -10.49 0.88 -0.16
CA LEU A 296 -10.77 0.01 -1.31
C LEU A 296 -10.16 -1.38 -1.15
N SER A 297 -9.22 -1.55 -0.22
CA SER A 297 -8.48 -2.80 -0.03
C SER A 297 -9.38 -3.96 0.41
N SER A 298 -10.45 -3.70 1.18
CA SER A 298 -11.45 -4.72 1.53
C SER A 298 -11.98 -5.43 0.28
N ARG A 299 -12.35 -4.67 -0.74
CA ARG A 299 -12.86 -5.22 -2.00
C ARG A 299 -11.75 -5.72 -2.92
N LEU A 300 -10.69 -4.93 -3.09
CA LEU A 300 -9.61 -5.26 -4.03
C LEU A 300 -8.81 -6.46 -3.55
N CYS A 301 -8.35 -6.45 -2.30
CA CYS A 301 -7.45 -7.46 -1.77
C CYS A 301 -8.18 -8.70 -1.24
N LEU A 302 -9.36 -8.54 -0.62
CA LEU A 302 -10.08 -9.61 0.06
C LEU A 302 -11.41 -10.00 -0.61
N GLY A 303 -11.92 -9.20 -1.54
CA GLY A 303 -13.23 -9.46 -2.17
C GLY A 303 -14.44 -9.17 -1.27
N LEU A 304 -14.25 -8.45 -0.15
CA LEU A 304 -15.30 -8.12 0.81
C LEU A 304 -16.11 -6.90 0.35
N ASP A 305 -17.37 -6.82 0.78
CA ASP A 305 -18.27 -5.72 0.49
C ASP A 305 -18.50 -4.85 1.75
N GLU A 306 -17.55 -3.93 2.02
CA GLU A 306 -17.65 -2.98 3.11
C GLU A 306 -18.27 -1.66 2.63
N ASN A 307 -19.13 -1.05 3.47
CA ASN A 307 -19.60 0.29 3.19
C ASN A 307 -18.44 1.29 3.27
N THR A 308 -18.28 2.10 2.25
CA THR A 308 -17.16 3.03 2.12
C THR A 308 -17.65 4.43 1.74
N LEU A 309 -17.30 5.43 2.54
CA LEU A 309 -17.56 6.86 2.29
C LEU A 309 -16.24 7.54 1.90
N LEU A 310 -16.16 8.05 0.67
CA LEU A 310 -15.00 8.76 0.14
C LEU A 310 -15.28 10.27 0.10
N LEU A 311 -14.58 11.03 0.93
CA LEU A 311 -14.85 12.46 1.18
C LEU A 311 -14.02 13.40 0.30
N TYR A 312 -13.32 12.89 -0.72
CA TYR A 312 -12.38 13.68 -1.52
C TYR A 312 -13.01 14.89 -2.23
N LYS A 313 -14.32 14.87 -2.46
CA LYS A 313 -15.06 16.02 -3.03
C LYS A 313 -15.31 17.13 -2.02
N LEU A 314 -15.33 16.80 -0.74
CA LEU A 314 -15.52 17.74 0.37
C LEU A 314 -14.19 18.25 0.93
N TYR A 315 -13.10 17.55 0.63
CA TYR A 315 -11.79 17.91 1.13
C TYR A 315 -11.23 19.12 0.36
N THR A 316 -10.75 20.12 1.09
CA THR A 316 -10.24 21.38 0.52
C THR A 316 -8.75 21.34 0.20
N GLY A 317 -8.00 20.43 0.85
CA GLY A 317 -6.57 20.28 0.64
C GLY A 317 -6.21 19.61 -0.70
N LYS A 318 -4.92 19.54 -0.96
CA LYS A 318 -4.37 18.91 -2.15
C LYS A 318 -4.51 17.40 -2.07
N ILE A 319 -5.06 16.79 -3.10
CA ILE A 319 -5.07 15.34 -3.29
C ILE A 319 -4.39 15.05 -4.62
N LEU A 320 -3.45 14.08 -4.63
CA LEU A 320 -2.80 13.65 -5.85
C LEU A 320 -3.85 13.20 -6.89
N TRP A 321 -3.70 13.69 -8.12
CA TRP A 321 -4.56 13.39 -9.28
C TRP A 321 -6.01 13.90 -9.19
N LYS A 322 -6.38 14.67 -8.18
CA LYS A 322 -7.73 15.28 -8.09
C LYS A 322 -7.94 16.28 -9.23
N GLU A 323 -6.97 17.16 -9.46
CA GLU A 323 -7.02 18.21 -10.49
C GLU A 323 -7.07 17.63 -11.91
N ASN A 324 -6.46 16.48 -12.15
CA ASN A 324 -6.41 15.82 -13.45
C ASN A 324 -7.60 14.89 -13.71
N HIS A 325 -8.57 14.88 -12.83
CA HIS A 325 -9.73 13.97 -12.87
C HIS A 325 -9.39 12.46 -12.91
N ILE A 326 -8.13 12.08 -12.75
CA ILE A 326 -7.69 10.67 -12.79
C ILE A 326 -8.29 9.91 -11.63
N LEU A 327 -8.24 10.49 -10.42
CA LEU A 327 -8.85 9.89 -9.24
C LEU A 327 -10.35 9.66 -9.43
N ALA A 328 -11.06 10.69 -9.92
CA ALA A 328 -12.50 10.59 -10.16
C ALA A 328 -12.84 9.50 -11.18
N ARG A 329 -12.07 9.41 -12.27
CA ARG A 329 -12.24 8.40 -13.33
C ARG A 329 -11.98 6.99 -12.81
N TYR A 330 -10.93 6.80 -12.02
CA TYR A 330 -10.61 5.52 -11.39
C TYR A 330 -11.73 5.09 -10.44
N LEU A 331 -12.17 5.96 -9.54
CA LEU A 331 -13.24 5.66 -8.60
C LEU A 331 -14.59 5.39 -9.28
N GLU A 332 -14.88 6.10 -10.36
CA GLU A 332 -16.09 5.83 -11.15
C GLU A 332 -16.02 4.45 -11.84
N THR A 333 -14.85 4.08 -12.38
CA THR A 333 -14.63 2.75 -12.96
C THR A 333 -14.74 1.67 -11.89
N TYR A 334 -14.12 1.88 -10.72
CA TYR A 334 -14.23 0.99 -9.57
C TYR A 334 -15.69 0.80 -9.16
N ARG A 335 -16.45 1.88 -8.97
CA ARG A 335 -17.86 1.82 -8.58
C ARG A 335 -18.70 1.06 -9.57
N ARG A 336 -18.54 1.30 -10.87
CA ARG A 336 -19.32 0.61 -11.92
C ARG A 336 -19.02 -0.88 -12.00
N GLN A 337 -17.76 -1.27 -11.83
CA GLN A 337 -17.34 -2.65 -12.08
C GLN A 337 -17.38 -3.53 -10.83
N PHE A 338 -17.18 -2.97 -9.63
CA PHE A 338 -16.90 -3.77 -8.45
C PHE A 338 -17.75 -3.45 -7.22
N ALA A 339 -18.07 -2.19 -6.96
CA ALA A 339 -18.56 -1.77 -5.67
C ALA A 339 -19.74 -0.76 -5.73
N GLY A 340 -20.50 -0.76 -6.81
CA GLY A 340 -21.51 0.27 -7.12
C GLY A 340 -22.50 0.61 -6.02
N ARG A 341 -22.85 -0.34 -5.13
CA ARG A 341 -23.85 -0.13 -4.08
C ARG A 341 -23.23 0.29 -2.73
N ASN A 342 -21.99 -0.06 -2.47
CA ASN A 342 -21.37 0.09 -1.15
C ASN A 342 -20.29 1.19 -1.10
N THR A 343 -20.12 1.95 -2.19
CA THR A 343 -19.18 3.08 -2.24
C THR A 343 -19.91 4.38 -2.48
N PHE A 344 -19.84 5.27 -1.51
CA PHE A 344 -20.56 6.55 -1.47
C PHE A 344 -19.58 7.71 -1.59
N VAL A 345 -19.96 8.73 -2.37
CA VAL A 345 -19.14 9.93 -2.59
C VAL A 345 -20.01 11.16 -2.41
N PRO A 346 -20.17 11.69 -1.19
CA PRO A 346 -20.97 12.88 -0.95
C PRO A 346 -20.32 14.11 -1.60
N LYS A 347 -21.16 15.00 -2.12
CA LYS A 347 -20.75 16.26 -2.77
C LYS A 347 -20.97 17.47 -1.86
N THR A 348 -21.82 17.32 -0.84
CA THR A 348 -22.13 18.36 0.15
C THR A 348 -22.13 17.76 1.55
N LEU A 349 -21.97 18.60 2.57
CA LEU A 349 -22.08 18.16 3.98
C LEU A 349 -23.50 17.66 4.30
N TYR A 350 -24.52 18.16 3.62
CA TYR A 350 -25.89 17.66 3.74
C TYR A 350 -26.00 16.21 3.25
N GLU A 351 -25.47 15.91 2.07
CA GLU A 351 -25.43 14.53 1.54
C GLU A 351 -24.62 13.62 2.48
N LEU A 352 -23.47 14.09 2.99
CA LEU A 352 -22.67 13.32 3.93
C LEU A 352 -23.48 12.96 5.18
N ARG A 353 -24.15 13.93 5.79
CA ARG A 353 -25.01 13.69 6.98
C ARG A 353 -26.10 12.67 6.68
N SER A 354 -26.81 12.81 5.58
CA SER A 354 -27.87 11.89 5.17
C SER A 354 -27.33 10.46 4.97
N MET A 355 -26.17 10.31 4.29
CA MET A 355 -25.54 9.00 4.08
C MET A 355 -25.12 8.36 5.40
N LEU A 356 -24.51 9.12 6.32
CA LEU A 356 -24.12 8.63 7.64
C LEU A 356 -25.32 8.16 8.46
N GLN A 357 -26.44 8.88 8.42
CA GLN A 357 -27.68 8.51 9.09
C GLN A 357 -28.28 7.22 8.52
N VAL A 358 -28.36 7.11 7.17
CA VAL A 358 -28.88 5.90 6.52
C VAL A 358 -28.01 4.68 6.85
N LEU A 359 -26.70 4.81 6.74
CA LEU A 359 -25.77 3.72 7.02
C LEU A 359 -25.76 3.33 8.50
N GLY A 360 -26.03 4.27 9.38
CA GLY A 360 -26.14 4.02 10.83
C GLY A 360 -27.52 3.53 11.29
N GLY A 361 -28.43 3.24 10.38
CA GLY A 361 -29.77 2.77 10.75
C GLY A 361 -30.63 3.78 11.52
N THR A 362 -30.29 5.07 11.48
CA THR A 362 -30.98 6.12 12.21
C THR A 362 -32.15 6.76 11.41
N TYR A 363 -32.49 6.22 10.27
CA TYR A 363 -33.71 6.59 9.53
C TYR A 363 -34.88 5.74 10.05
N GLY A 364 -35.69 6.31 10.92
CA GLY A 364 -36.98 5.73 11.30
C GLY A 364 -37.27 5.56 12.78
N ASN A 365 -36.90 6.52 13.63
CA ASN A 365 -37.54 6.74 14.93
C ASN A 365 -38.05 8.16 15.01
#